data_ea9d5fac21693d025741efabae0e7c16
#
_entry.id   ea9d5fac21693d025741efabae0e7c16
#
_cell.length_a   1.000
_cell.length_b   1.000
_cell.length_c   1.000
_cell.angle_alpha   90.00
_cell.angle_beta   90.00
_cell.angle_gamma   90.00
#
_symmetry.space_group_name_H-M   'P 1'
#
loop_
_entity.id
_entity.type
_entity.pdbx_description
1 polymer ?
#
loop_
_entity_poly.entity_id
_entity_poly.type
_entity_poly.pdbx_seq_one_letter_code
_entity_poly.pdbx_strand_id
1 'polypeptide(L)'
;SPFKSMLDEFIGISPLIILQDKSPLKALLINAVIASVISLICYGLYLITNDLIQWLAFGVGIYLLSCWIQGLKNRDPITFGLIFKTKSLIFAVIGFPFISFVTYSIAAFGPAFYMRNFGISEGEVATILGLITAVAGTVGVILGGYLGDKLRTKYINGRLYVGFMVIAIAIPTGLGLLFTESLKMSYLYYSIFQIATPLWVGIAPATVSDLVLPRMREIGRAHV
;
A
#
# COMPACT_ATOMS: atom_id res chain seq x y z
N SER A 1 -27.08 16.36 -4.22
CA SER A 1 -26.88 15.87 -5.59
C SER A 1 -25.51 15.21 -5.69
N PRO A 2 -25.31 14.20 -6.56
CA PRO A 2 -24.02 13.53 -6.71
C PRO A 2 -22.87 14.50 -7.02
N PHE A 3 -23.15 15.55 -7.76
CA PHE A 3 -22.19 16.61 -8.11
C PHE A 3 -21.71 17.38 -6.85
N LYS A 4 -22.62 17.69 -5.92
CA LYS A 4 -22.25 18.36 -4.67
C LYS A 4 -21.36 17.48 -3.81
N SER A 5 -21.64 16.17 -3.74
CA SER A 5 -20.82 15.21 -3.02
C SER A 5 -19.40 15.10 -3.61
N MET A 6 -19.30 15.02 -4.95
CA MET A 6 -17.99 15.04 -5.63
C MET A 6 -17.21 16.33 -5.37
N LEU A 7 -17.90 17.48 -5.38
CA LEU A 7 -17.27 18.78 -5.14
C LEU A 7 -16.77 18.89 -3.70
N ASP A 8 -17.54 18.42 -2.74
CA ASP A 8 -17.15 18.37 -1.32
C ASP A 8 -15.96 17.43 -1.08
N GLU A 9 -15.87 16.31 -1.79
CA GLU A 9 -14.71 15.42 -1.74
C GLU A 9 -13.48 16.07 -2.37
N PHE A 10 -13.62 16.70 -3.53
CA PHE A 10 -12.53 17.42 -4.19
C PHE A 10 -11.96 18.55 -3.32
N ILE A 11 -12.83 19.35 -2.71
CA ILE A 11 -12.43 20.39 -1.75
C ILE A 11 -11.69 19.77 -0.57
N GLY A 12 -12.12 18.57 -0.09
CA GLY A 12 -11.51 17.87 1.02
C GLY A 12 -10.11 17.32 0.76
N ILE A 13 -9.76 17.07 -0.51
CA ILE A 13 -8.43 16.61 -0.92
C ILE A 13 -7.51 17.80 -1.26
N SER A 14 -8.08 18.96 -1.51
CA SER A 14 -7.35 20.16 -1.95
C SER A 14 -6.99 21.08 -0.78
N PRO A 15 -6.06 22.04 -0.96
CA PRO A 15 -5.76 23.09 0.02
C PRO A 15 -6.99 23.93 0.40
N LEU A 16 -8.06 23.89 -0.38
CA LEU A 16 -9.32 24.58 -0.10
C LEU A 16 -10.03 24.08 1.18
N ILE A 17 -9.58 22.95 1.75
CA ILE A 17 -10.06 22.46 3.05
C ILE A 17 -9.92 23.48 4.16
N ILE A 18 -8.95 24.40 4.05
CA ILE A 18 -8.76 25.53 4.98
C ILE A 18 -10.05 26.36 5.11
N LEU A 19 -10.80 26.50 4.01
CA LEU A 19 -12.08 27.26 3.98
C LEU A 19 -13.21 26.57 4.72
N GLN A 20 -13.11 25.26 4.94
CA GLN A 20 -14.10 24.46 5.65
C GLN A 20 -13.78 24.27 7.14
N ASP A 21 -12.61 24.73 7.60
CA ASP A 21 -12.22 24.62 8.99
C ASP A 21 -12.94 25.66 9.87
N LYS A 22 -13.26 25.26 11.10
CA LYS A 22 -13.86 26.18 12.12
C LYS A 22 -12.93 27.31 12.51
N SER A 23 -11.64 27.15 12.28
CA SER A 23 -10.56 28.11 12.60
C SER A 23 -9.64 28.27 11.39
N PRO A 24 -10.03 29.03 10.35
CA PRO A 24 -9.30 29.07 9.09
C PRO A 24 -7.87 29.58 9.23
N LEU A 25 -7.60 30.49 10.13
CA LEU A 25 -6.23 30.98 10.40
C LEU A 25 -5.34 29.88 10.98
N LYS A 26 -5.84 29.10 11.93
CA LYS A 26 -5.12 27.95 12.50
C LYS A 26 -4.87 26.88 11.45
N ALA A 27 -5.86 26.56 10.62
CA ALA A 27 -5.74 25.61 9.52
C ALA A 27 -4.71 26.09 8.49
N LEU A 28 -4.69 27.39 8.16
CA LEU A 28 -3.70 28.00 7.28
C LEU A 28 -2.27 27.83 7.84
N LEU A 29 -2.06 28.14 9.11
CA LEU A 29 -0.76 28.01 9.76
C LEU A 29 -0.26 26.57 9.78
N ILE A 30 -1.14 25.61 10.10
CA ILE A 30 -0.82 24.18 10.08
C ILE A 30 -0.42 23.75 8.67
N ASN A 31 -1.19 24.13 7.64
CA ASN A 31 -0.87 23.79 6.26
C ASN A 31 0.42 24.45 5.77
N ALA A 32 0.70 25.70 6.17
CA ALA A 32 1.95 26.37 5.86
C ALA A 32 3.16 25.64 6.47
N VAL A 33 3.06 25.20 7.72
CA VAL A 33 4.12 24.40 8.38
C VAL A 33 4.30 23.06 7.67
N ILE A 34 3.21 22.33 7.37
CA ILE A 34 3.27 21.07 6.67
C ILE A 34 3.92 21.23 5.29
N ALA A 35 3.47 22.21 4.51
CA ALA A 35 4.04 22.51 3.20
C ALA A 35 5.54 22.85 3.28
N SER A 36 5.94 23.66 4.27
CA SER A 36 7.34 24.04 4.48
C SER A 36 8.21 22.82 4.82
N VAL A 37 7.74 21.94 5.71
CA VAL A 37 8.47 20.72 6.09
C VAL A 37 8.61 19.77 4.88
N ILE A 38 7.52 19.55 4.14
CA ILE A 38 7.54 18.71 2.93
C ILE A 38 8.51 19.29 1.89
N SER A 39 8.44 20.62 1.64
CA SER A 39 9.33 21.29 0.69
C SER A 39 10.79 21.18 1.10
N LEU A 40 11.10 21.30 2.39
CA LEU A 40 12.46 21.16 2.89
C LEU A 40 13.00 19.76 2.68
N ILE A 41 12.18 18.73 2.99
CA ILE A 41 12.55 17.31 2.77
C ILE A 41 12.76 17.03 1.29
N CYS A 42 11.81 17.45 0.44
CA CYS A 42 11.90 17.24 -1.02
C CYS A 42 13.10 17.96 -1.62
N TYR A 43 13.41 19.17 -1.13
CA TYR A 43 14.60 19.90 -1.57
C TYR A 43 15.91 19.20 -1.15
N GLY A 44 15.98 18.69 0.07
CA GLY A 44 17.12 17.90 0.53
C GLY A 44 17.33 16.62 -0.30
N LEU A 45 16.24 15.93 -0.63
CA LEU A 45 16.30 14.73 -1.49
C LEU A 45 16.65 15.08 -2.94
N TYR A 46 16.16 16.19 -3.46
CA TYR A 46 16.57 16.72 -4.77
C TYR A 46 18.08 16.99 -4.84
N LEU A 47 18.69 17.55 -3.81
CA LEU A 47 20.13 17.80 -3.78
C LEU A 47 20.95 16.50 -3.87
N ILE A 48 20.40 15.38 -3.40
CA ILE A 48 21.09 14.07 -3.45
C ILE A 48 20.88 13.36 -4.78
N THR A 49 19.66 13.40 -5.35
CA THR A 49 19.27 12.60 -6.50
C THR A 49 19.26 13.35 -7.81
N ASN A 50 19.22 14.69 -7.76
CA ASN A 50 19.14 15.62 -8.90
C ASN A 50 17.87 15.42 -9.78
N ASP A 51 16.80 14.84 -9.22
CA ASP A 51 15.51 14.61 -9.90
C ASP A 51 14.40 15.50 -9.31
N LEU A 52 14.26 16.70 -9.89
CA LEU A 52 13.27 17.67 -9.42
C LEU A 52 11.82 17.17 -9.61
N ILE A 53 11.53 16.53 -10.75
CA ILE A 53 10.16 16.14 -11.10
C ILE A 53 9.65 15.08 -10.13
N GLN A 54 10.48 14.10 -9.81
CA GLN A 54 10.15 13.04 -8.85
C GLN A 54 9.79 13.61 -7.48
N TRP A 55 10.63 14.49 -6.94
CA TRP A 55 10.43 15.02 -5.59
C TRP A 55 9.31 16.04 -5.53
N LEU A 56 9.07 16.77 -6.60
CA LEU A 56 7.94 17.69 -6.70
C LEU A 56 6.61 16.89 -6.72
N ALA A 57 6.52 15.86 -7.55
CA ALA A 57 5.35 14.99 -7.60
C ALA A 57 5.09 14.29 -6.26
N PHE A 58 6.15 13.79 -5.61
CA PHE A 58 6.07 13.18 -4.28
C PHE A 58 5.59 14.19 -3.22
N GLY A 59 6.16 15.39 -3.21
CA GLY A 59 5.77 16.45 -2.26
C GLY A 59 4.32 16.88 -2.41
N VAL A 60 3.85 17.06 -3.65
CA VAL A 60 2.43 17.35 -3.93
C VAL A 60 1.54 16.21 -3.43
N GLY A 61 1.89 14.95 -3.70
CA GLY A 61 1.13 13.78 -3.23
C GLY A 61 1.01 13.72 -1.71
N ILE A 62 2.11 13.91 -0.98
CA ILE A 62 2.11 13.93 0.49
C ILE A 62 1.30 15.11 1.03
N TYR A 63 1.39 16.28 0.40
CA TYR A 63 0.61 17.46 0.80
C TYR A 63 -0.90 17.24 0.61
N LEU A 64 -1.33 16.70 -0.54
CA LEU A 64 -2.73 16.38 -0.81
C LEU A 64 -3.26 15.31 0.18
N LEU A 65 -2.46 14.30 0.50
CA LEU A 65 -2.79 13.31 1.53
C LEU A 65 -2.99 13.97 2.90
N SER A 66 -2.12 14.93 3.25
CA SER A 66 -2.24 15.68 4.50
C SER A 66 -3.52 16.52 4.56
N CYS A 67 -3.91 17.16 3.44
CA CYS A 67 -5.17 17.87 3.31
C CYS A 67 -6.37 16.92 3.48
N TRP A 68 -6.32 15.76 2.84
CA TRP A 68 -7.38 14.74 2.97
C TRP A 68 -7.54 14.26 4.42
N ILE A 69 -6.46 14.00 5.14
CA ILE A 69 -6.48 13.61 6.55
C ILE A 69 -7.14 14.70 7.42
N GLN A 70 -6.81 15.96 7.18
CA GLN A 70 -7.44 17.09 7.89
C GLN A 70 -8.95 17.18 7.56
N GLY A 71 -9.29 17.00 6.27
CA GLY A 71 -10.67 16.98 5.82
C GLY A 71 -11.49 15.87 6.45
N LEU A 72 -10.94 14.68 6.50
CA LEU A 72 -11.57 13.54 7.14
C LEU A 72 -11.83 13.80 8.63
N LYS A 73 -10.85 14.38 9.34
CA LYS A 73 -10.97 14.74 10.75
C LYS A 73 -12.12 15.72 11.01
N ASN A 74 -12.31 16.69 10.11
CA ASN A 74 -13.32 17.74 10.27
C ASN A 74 -14.72 17.28 9.85
N ARG A 75 -14.82 16.47 8.77
CA ARG A 75 -16.10 16.02 8.20
C ARG A 75 -16.64 14.77 8.88
N ASP A 76 -15.77 13.82 9.18
CA ASP A 76 -16.13 12.55 9.80
C ASP A 76 -15.14 12.18 10.90
N PRO A 77 -15.26 12.80 12.09
CA PRO A 77 -14.40 12.50 13.24
C PRO A 77 -14.49 11.04 13.70
N ILE A 78 -15.60 10.36 13.40
CA ILE A 78 -15.82 8.96 13.78
C ILE A 78 -14.94 8.06 12.93
N THR A 79 -15.01 8.20 11.61
CA THR A 79 -14.14 7.45 10.68
C THR A 79 -12.68 7.82 10.88
N PHE A 80 -12.35 9.09 11.10
CA PHE A 80 -10.99 9.50 11.47
C PHE A 80 -10.50 8.79 12.73
N GLY A 81 -11.31 8.78 13.79
CA GLY A 81 -10.98 8.07 15.03
C GLY A 81 -10.81 6.55 14.82
N LEU A 82 -11.63 5.95 13.98
CA LEU A 82 -11.53 4.54 13.63
C LEU A 82 -10.20 4.22 12.94
N ILE A 83 -9.81 5.01 11.93
CA ILE A 83 -8.58 4.81 11.16
C ILE A 83 -7.35 5.08 12.03
N PHE A 84 -7.29 6.22 12.72
CA PHE A 84 -6.07 6.68 13.39
C PHE A 84 -5.95 6.29 14.86
N LYS A 85 -7.01 5.80 15.51
CA LYS A 85 -6.97 5.31 16.90
C LYS A 85 -6.99 3.80 17.03
N THR A 86 -7.30 3.06 15.96
CA THR A 86 -7.31 1.59 15.97
C THR A 86 -5.94 1.06 15.60
N LYS A 87 -5.17 0.62 16.58
CA LYS A 87 -3.80 0.11 16.37
C LYS A 87 -3.71 -0.96 15.27
N SER A 88 -4.63 -1.94 15.29
CA SER A 88 -4.64 -3.01 14.26
C SER A 88 -4.84 -2.48 12.85
N LEU A 89 -5.68 -1.44 12.67
CA LEU A 89 -5.90 -0.85 11.36
C LEU A 89 -4.69 -0.03 10.90
N ILE A 90 -4.05 0.74 11.80
CA ILE A 90 -2.82 1.47 11.52
C ILE A 90 -1.73 0.50 11.05
N PHE A 91 -1.51 -0.61 11.78
CA PHE A 91 -0.52 -1.60 11.38
C PHE A 91 -0.83 -2.26 10.04
N ALA A 92 -2.10 -2.51 9.72
CA ALA A 92 -2.49 -3.02 8.42
C ALA A 92 -2.24 -2.00 7.29
N VAL A 93 -2.65 -0.74 7.49
CA VAL A 93 -2.45 0.36 6.52
C VAL A 93 -0.97 0.65 6.28
N ILE A 94 -0.11 0.50 7.28
CA ILE A 94 1.33 0.66 7.12
C ILE A 94 1.97 -0.61 6.53
N GLY A 95 1.57 -1.80 6.99
CA GLY A 95 2.20 -3.07 6.62
C GLY A 95 1.97 -3.47 5.16
N PHE A 96 0.75 -3.33 4.64
CA PHE A 96 0.44 -3.73 3.27
C PHE A 96 1.26 -2.98 2.20
N PRO A 97 1.50 -1.66 2.27
CA PRO A 97 2.38 -0.96 1.34
C PRO A 97 3.82 -1.49 1.31
N PHE A 98 4.38 -1.97 2.43
CA PHE A 98 5.73 -2.56 2.41
C PHE A 98 5.80 -3.84 1.57
N ILE A 99 4.78 -4.70 1.64
CA ILE A 99 4.71 -5.89 0.79
C ILE A 99 4.59 -5.47 -0.69
N SER A 100 3.75 -4.48 -0.99
CA SER A 100 3.61 -3.91 -2.33
C SER A 100 4.92 -3.32 -2.83
N PHE A 101 5.64 -2.58 -1.99
CA PHE A 101 6.93 -1.98 -2.34
C PHE A 101 7.93 -3.03 -2.80
N VAL A 102 8.09 -4.13 -2.04
CA VAL A 102 8.98 -5.23 -2.41
C VAL A 102 8.54 -5.89 -3.72
N THR A 103 7.25 -6.16 -3.88
CA THR A 103 6.69 -6.77 -5.10
C THR A 103 6.93 -5.90 -6.33
N TYR A 104 6.62 -4.61 -6.26
CA TYR A 104 6.84 -3.68 -7.37
C TYR A 104 8.31 -3.43 -7.65
N SER A 105 9.18 -3.43 -6.63
CA SER A 105 10.63 -3.33 -6.84
C SER A 105 11.17 -4.51 -7.63
N ILE A 106 10.77 -5.73 -7.31
CA ILE A 106 11.16 -6.92 -8.07
C ILE A 106 10.56 -6.89 -9.49
N ALA A 107 9.32 -6.43 -9.67
CA ALA A 107 8.73 -6.30 -10.98
C ALA A 107 9.46 -5.26 -11.86
N ALA A 108 9.87 -4.13 -11.28
CA ALA A 108 10.55 -3.06 -12.01
C ALA A 108 12.01 -3.39 -12.34
N PHE A 109 12.76 -3.94 -11.37
CA PHE A 109 14.21 -4.17 -11.51
C PHE A 109 14.54 -5.62 -11.91
N GLY A 110 13.61 -6.55 -11.77
CA GLY A 110 13.81 -7.97 -12.11
C GLY A 110 14.30 -8.18 -13.53
N PRO A 111 13.67 -7.62 -14.59
CA PRO A 111 14.15 -7.78 -15.95
C PRO A 111 15.62 -7.37 -16.11
N ALA A 112 15.99 -6.20 -15.61
CA ALA A 112 17.37 -5.71 -15.66
C ALA A 112 18.34 -6.61 -14.90
N PHE A 113 17.92 -7.16 -13.77
CA PHE A 113 18.70 -8.13 -12.97
C PHE A 113 18.98 -9.40 -13.78
N TYR A 114 17.96 -9.99 -14.41
CA TYR A 114 18.13 -11.21 -15.21
C TYR A 114 19.03 -10.98 -16.43
N MET A 115 18.84 -9.87 -17.15
CA MET A 115 19.69 -9.52 -18.30
C MET A 115 21.17 -9.35 -17.91
N ARG A 116 21.43 -8.67 -16.76
CA ARG A 116 22.81 -8.39 -16.32
C ARG A 116 23.51 -9.62 -15.73
N ASN A 117 22.83 -10.39 -14.89
CA ASN A 117 23.46 -11.48 -14.15
C ASN A 117 23.48 -12.80 -14.92
N PHE A 118 22.50 -13.03 -15.80
CA PHE A 118 22.39 -14.30 -16.54
C PHE A 118 22.57 -14.15 -18.04
N GLY A 119 22.74 -12.91 -18.57
CA GLY A 119 22.97 -12.68 -19.99
C GLY A 119 21.79 -13.02 -20.90
N ILE A 120 20.56 -13.03 -20.35
CA ILE A 120 19.35 -13.39 -21.10
C ILE A 120 18.87 -12.20 -21.92
N SER A 121 18.30 -12.45 -23.10
CA SER A 121 17.74 -11.42 -23.95
C SER A 121 16.48 -10.77 -23.33
N GLU A 122 16.22 -9.51 -23.65
CA GLU A 122 15.06 -8.77 -23.15
C GLU A 122 13.73 -9.49 -23.46
N GLY A 123 13.59 -9.99 -24.70
CA GLY A 123 12.37 -10.71 -25.11
C GLY A 123 12.14 -12.02 -24.36
N GLU A 124 13.21 -12.76 -24.06
CA GLU A 124 13.15 -13.99 -23.27
C GLU A 124 12.78 -13.70 -21.83
N VAL A 125 13.42 -12.70 -21.21
CA VAL A 125 13.10 -12.26 -19.85
C VAL A 125 11.64 -11.81 -19.74
N ALA A 126 11.19 -10.96 -20.67
CA ALA A 126 9.81 -10.46 -20.66
C ALA A 126 8.80 -11.61 -20.78
N THR A 127 9.08 -12.57 -21.65
CA THR A 127 8.18 -13.74 -21.84
C THR A 127 8.15 -14.64 -20.60
N ILE A 128 9.30 -15.04 -20.09
CA ILE A 128 9.37 -16.00 -18.97
C ILE A 128 8.86 -15.37 -17.67
N LEU A 129 9.34 -14.18 -17.31
CA LEU A 129 8.89 -13.52 -16.09
C LEU A 129 7.41 -13.11 -16.19
N GLY A 130 6.96 -12.69 -17.37
CA GLY A 130 5.55 -12.36 -17.63
C GLY A 130 4.62 -13.56 -17.44
N LEU A 131 4.99 -14.72 -18.00
CA LEU A 131 4.23 -15.97 -17.82
C LEU A 131 4.22 -16.43 -16.35
N ILE A 132 5.38 -16.43 -15.69
CA ILE A 132 5.47 -16.78 -14.27
C ILE A 132 4.57 -15.84 -13.44
N THR A 133 4.67 -14.54 -13.66
CA THR A 133 3.87 -13.56 -12.92
C THR A 133 2.37 -13.75 -13.15
N ALA A 134 1.95 -13.98 -14.39
CA ALA A 134 0.54 -14.19 -14.72
C ALA A 134 -0.02 -15.44 -14.05
N VAL A 135 0.66 -16.57 -14.17
CA VAL A 135 0.19 -17.85 -13.60
C VAL A 135 0.33 -17.86 -12.08
N ALA A 136 1.54 -17.64 -11.57
CA ALA A 136 1.84 -17.69 -10.14
C ALA A 136 1.10 -16.60 -9.36
N GLY A 137 1.01 -15.39 -9.92
CA GLY A 137 0.27 -14.29 -9.32
C GLY A 137 -1.22 -14.59 -9.19
N THR A 138 -1.84 -15.13 -10.22
CA THR A 138 -3.26 -15.54 -10.17
C THR A 138 -3.48 -16.63 -9.13
N VAL A 139 -2.63 -17.65 -9.11
CA VAL A 139 -2.66 -18.72 -8.09
C VAL A 139 -2.51 -18.14 -6.69
N GLY A 140 -1.58 -17.20 -6.51
CA GLY A 140 -1.34 -16.53 -5.22
C GLY A 140 -2.58 -15.79 -4.70
N VAL A 141 -3.23 -14.97 -5.54
CA VAL A 141 -4.45 -14.24 -5.13
C VAL A 141 -5.56 -15.19 -4.71
N ILE A 142 -5.82 -16.24 -5.52
CA ILE A 142 -6.87 -17.24 -5.24
C ILE A 142 -6.56 -17.99 -3.94
N LEU A 143 -5.32 -18.48 -3.79
CA LEU A 143 -4.89 -19.16 -2.57
C LEU A 143 -4.97 -18.25 -1.34
N GLY A 144 -4.61 -16.98 -1.48
CA GLY A 144 -4.68 -15.99 -0.40
C GLY A 144 -6.11 -15.83 0.12
N GLY A 145 -7.07 -15.62 -0.77
CA GLY A 145 -8.49 -15.56 -0.42
C GLY A 145 -8.97 -16.83 0.27
N TYR A 146 -8.73 -18.00 -0.36
CA TYR A 146 -9.13 -19.30 0.19
C TYR A 146 -8.52 -19.60 1.57
N LEU A 147 -7.21 -19.41 1.73
CA LEU A 147 -6.52 -19.62 3.00
C LEU A 147 -6.99 -18.63 4.06
N GLY A 148 -7.18 -17.37 3.68
CA GLY A 148 -7.68 -16.33 4.57
C GLY A 148 -9.05 -16.67 5.13
N ASP A 149 -9.98 -17.09 4.29
CA ASP A 149 -11.32 -17.48 4.72
C ASP A 149 -11.30 -18.77 5.54
N LYS A 150 -10.56 -19.80 5.11
CA LYS A 150 -10.41 -21.05 5.85
C LYS A 150 -9.78 -20.86 7.23
N LEU A 151 -8.76 -20.04 7.35
CA LEU A 151 -8.14 -19.75 8.63
C LEU A 151 -9.03 -18.88 9.52
N ARG A 152 -9.82 -17.98 8.93
CA ARG A 152 -10.77 -17.14 9.64
C ARG A 152 -11.89 -17.94 10.32
N THR A 153 -12.34 -19.05 9.71
CA THR A 153 -13.32 -19.93 10.34
C THR A 153 -12.80 -20.62 11.60
N LYS A 154 -11.48 -20.84 11.68
CA LYS A 154 -10.84 -21.56 12.79
C LYS A 154 -10.24 -20.60 13.84
N TYR A 155 -9.72 -19.45 13.41
CA TYR A 155 -9.02 -18.49 14.27
C TYR A 155 -9.54 -17.08 14.03
N ILE A 156 -9.76 -16.32 15.10
CA ILE A 156 -10.26 -14.93 15.04
C ILE A 156 -9.33 -14.01 14.22
N ASN A 157 -8.02 -14.27 14.26
CA ASN A 157 -6.97 -13.56 13.51
C ASN A 157 -6.48 -14.36 12.29
N GLY A 158 -7.27 -15.30 11.77
CA GLY A 158 -6.86 -16.24 10.73
C GLY A 158 -6.30 -15.57 9.47
N ARG A 159 -6.88 -14.43 9.04
CA ARG A 159 -6.37 -13.68 7.90
C ARG A 159 -4.98 -13.09 8.14
N LEU A 160 -4.65 -12.66 9.35
CA LEU A 160 -3.31 -12.17 9.69
C LEU A 160 -2.25 -13.27 9.57
N TYR A 161 -2.60 -14.52 9.83
CA TYR A 161 -1.66 -15.64 9.64
C TYR A 161 -1.23 -15.81 8.18
N VAL A 162 -2.13 -15.52 7.22
CA VAL A 162 -1.73 -15.50 5.80
C VAL A 162 -0.69 -14.41 5.55
N GLY A 163 -0.84 -13.24 6.16
CA GLY A 163 0.18 -12.18 6.09
C GLY A 163 1.55 -12.62 6.61
N PHE A 164 1.59 -13.36 7.73
CA PHE A 164 2.84 -13.94 8.23
C PHE A 164 3.42 -15.01 7.29
N MET A 165 2.57 -15.82 6.66
CA MET A 165 3.01 -16.78 5.63
C MET A 165 3.64 -16.08 4.42
N VAL A 166 3.07 -14.95 3.98
CA VAL A 166 3.68 -14.13 2.92
C VAL A 166 5.11 -13.76 3.29
N ILE A 167 5.32 -13.21 4.46
CA ILE A 167 6.64 -12.76 4.93
C ILE A 167 7.61 -13.95 5.04
N ALA A 168 7.16 -15.05 5.64
CA ALA A 168 7.97 -16.25 5.87
C ALA A 168 8.42 -16.92 4.56
N ILE A 169 7.66 -16.78 3.46
CA ILE A 169 8.00 -17.34 2.16
C ILE A 169 8.73 -16.30 1.30
N ALA A 170 8.27 -15.05 1.27
CA ALA A 170 8.79 -14.03 0.38
C ALA A 170 10.24 -13.62 0.74
N ILE A 171 10.59 -13.55 2.03
CA ILE A 171 11.94 -13.18 2.43
C ILE A 171 12.97 -14.21 1.95
N PRO A 172 12.88 -15.51 2.31
CA PRO A 172 13.90 -16.47 1.88
C PRO A 172 13.90 -16.68 0.36
N THR A 173 12.75 -16.63 -0.31
CA THR A 173 12.71 -16.78 -1.77
C THR A 173 13.23 -15.53 -2.48
N GLY A 174 12.98 -14.33 -1.97
CA GLY A 174 13.57 -13.10 -2.49
C GLY A 174 15.08 -13.05 -2.31
N LEU A 175 15.58 -13.45 -1.15
CA LEU A 175 17.04 -13.58 -0.93
C LEU A 175 17.64 -14.68 -1.82
N GLY A 176 17.00 -15.85 -1.92
CA GLY A 176 17.42 -16.91 -2.81
C GLY A 176 17.50 -16.47 -4.27
N LEU A 177 16.53 -15.67 -4.73
CA LEU A 177 16.52 -15.06 -6.05
C LEU A 177 17.75 -14.17 -6.29
N LEU A 178 18.13 -13.35 -5.31
CA LEU A 178 19.21 -12.37 -5.46
C LEU A 178 20.61 -13.00 -5.38
N PHE A 179 20.77 -14.06 -4.61
CA PHE A 179 22.09 -14.66 -4.35
C PHE A 179 22.38 -15.95 -5.12
N THR A 180 21.41 -16.49 -5.89
CA THR A 180 21.66 -17.70 -6.67
C THR A 180 22.42 -17.38 -7.96
N GLU A 181 23.42 -18.21 -8.28
CA GLU A 181 24.12 -18.17 -9.55
C GLU A 181 23.45 -19.04 -10.63
N SER A 182 22.51 -19.88 -10.26
CA SER A 182 21.79 -20.77 -11.17
C SER A 182 20.53 -20.13 -11.71
N LEU A 183 20.42 -19.95 -13.03
CA LEU A 183 19.25 -19.44 -13.70
C LEU A 183 17.98 -20.25 -13.37
N LYS A 184 18.09 -21.59 -13.36
CA LYS A 184 16.95 -22.47 -13.05
C LYS A 184 16.43 -22.26 -11.63
N MET A 185 17.35 -22.14 -10.68
CA MET A 185 17.00 -21.88 -9.27
C MET A 185 16.42 -20.48 -9.10
N SER A 186 16.94 -19.50 -9.84
CA SER A 186 16.41 -18.14 -9.85
C SER A 186 14.95 -18.11 -10.31
N TYR A 187 14.59 -18.80 -11.41
CA TYR A 187 13.21 -18.92 -11.85
C TYR A 187 12.32 -19.66 -10.84
N LEU A 188 12.84 -20.67 -10.18
CA LEU A 188 12.09 -21.37 -9.11
C LEU A 188 11.81 -20.43 -7.94
N TYR A 189 12.82 -19.71 -7.44
CA TYR A 189 12.63 -18.73 -6.37
C TYR A 189 11.66 -17.60 -6.79
N TYR A 190 11.80 -17.10 -8.00
CA TYR A 190 10.89 -16.09 -8.55
C TYR A 190 9.44 -16.62 -8.61
N SER A 191 9.24 -17.85 -9.04
CA SER A 191 7.91 -18.47 -9.10
C SER A 191 7.27 -18.60 -7.72
N ILE A 192 8.03 -19.08 -6.73
CA ILE A 192 7.52 -19.19 -5.35
C ILE A 192 7.24 -17.81 -4.76
N PHE A 193 8.12 -16.83 -5.01
CA PHE A 193 7.92 -15.45 -4.59
C PHE A 193 6.65 -14.85 -5.20
N GLN A 194 6.40 -15.08 -6.49
CA GLN A 194 5.23 -14.60 -7.22
C GLN A 194 3.92 -15.32 -6.82
N ILE A 195 3.98 -16.49 -6.19
CA ILE A 195 2.82 -17.11 -5.53
C ILE A 195 2.61 -16.48 -4.15
N ALA A 196 3.68 -16.28 -3.39
CA ALA A 196 3.62 -15.84 -2.00
C ALA A 196 3.17 -14.38 -1.86
N THR A 197 3.75 -13.48 -2.65
CA THR A 197 3.50 -12.04 -2.50
C THR A 197 2.05 -11.64 -2.79
N PRO A 198 1.32 -12.16 -3.79
CA PRO A 198 -0.07 -11.80 -4.02
C PRO A 198 -1.08 -12.42 -3.05
N LEU A 199 -0.68 -13.35 -2.18
CA LEU A 199 -1.58 -13.91 -1.14
C LEU A 199 -2.26 -12.79 -0.31
N TRP A 200 -1.56 -11.69 -0.03
CA TRP A 200 -2.12 -10.58 0.75
C TRP A 200 -3.23 -9.83 0.02
N VAL A 201 -3.19 -9.80 -1.32
CA VAL A 201 -4.20 -9.10 -2.14
C VAL A 201 -5.59 -9.70 -1.92
N GLY A 202 -5.66 -11.03 -1.79
CA GLY A 202 -6.91 -11.73 -1.50
C GLY A 202 -7.48 -11.47 -0.11
N ILE A 203 -6.62 -11.13 0.87
CA ILE A 203 -7.05 -10.93 2.26
C ILE A 203 -7.16 -9.47 2.70
N ALA A 204 -6.45 -8.54 2.05
CA ALA A 204 -6.38 -7.15 2.50
C ALA A 204 -7.74 -6.45 2.58
N PRO A 205 -8.60 -6.45 1.53
CA PRO A 205 -9.90 -5.80 1.59
C PRO A 205 -10.80 -6.41 2.68
N ALA A 206 -10.78 -7.73 2.81
CA ALA A 206 -11.57 -8.45 3.80
C ALA A 206 -11.07 -8.18 5.23
N THR A 207 -9.76 -8.06 5.44
CA THR A 207 -9.17 -7.72 6.75
C THR A 207 -9.57 -6.30 7.17
N VAL A 208 -9.48 -5.35 6.25
CA VAL A 208 -9.92 -3.96 6.51
C VAL A 208 -11.41 -3.94 6.83
N SER A 209 -12.25 -4.63 6.06
CA SER A 209 -13.70 -4.72 6.30
C SER A 209 -14.02 -5.34 7.67
N ASP A 210 -13.32 -6.39 8.08
CA ASP A 210 -13.49 -7.00 9.42
C ASP A 210 -13.14 -6.04 10.57
N LEU A 211 -12.17 -5.16 10.36
CA LEU A 211 -11.76 -4.19 11.38
C LEU A 211 -12.70 -2.98 11.47
N VAL A 212 -13.35 -2.63 10.37
CA VAL A 212 -14.21 -1.43 10.26
C VAL A 212 -15.68 -1.76 10.56
N LEU A 213 -16.24 -2.79 9.92
CA LEU A 213 -17.66 -3.10 9.99
C LEU A 213 -18.22 -3.38 11.39
N PRO A 214 -17.57 -4.11 12.31
CA PRO A 214 -18.10 -4.35 13.64
C PRO A 214 -18.29 -3.06 14.44
N ARG A 215 -17.34 -2.14 14.35
CA ARG A 215 -17.38 -0.86 15.07
C ARG A 215 -18.38 0.12 14.47
N MET A 216 -18.55 0.13 13.15
CA MET A 216 -19.59 0.93 12.51
C MET A 216 -21.00 0.43 12.88
N ARG A 217 -21.19 -0.88 13.08
CA ARG A 217 -22.46 -1.44 13.56
C ARG A 217 -22.74 -1.05 15.01
N GLU A 218 -21.74 -0.98 15.88
CA GLU A 218 -21.87 -0.54 17.26
C GLU A 218 -22.24 0.96 17.34
N ILE A 219 -21.62 1.79 16.50
CA ILE A 219 -21.91 3.23 16.41
C ILE A 219 -23.33 3.48 15.88
N GLY A 220 -23.76 2.73 14.87
CA GLY A 220 -25.13 2.81 14.34
C GLY A 220 -26.19 2.39 15.35
N ARG A 221 -25.90 1.47 16.28
CA ARG A 221 -26.81 1.07 17.36
C ARG A 221 -26.85 2.07 18.52
N ALA A 222 -25.82 2.87 18.71
CA ALA A 222 -25.77 3.89 19.77
C ALA A 222 -26.53 5.17 19.38
N HIS A 223 -26.98 5.30 18.13
CA HIS A 223 -27.73 6.45 17.62
C HIS A 223 -29.22 6.14 17.29
N VAL A 224 -29.72 4.94 17.63
CA VAL A 224 -31.13 4.55 17.59
C VAL A 224 -31.64 4.38 19.02
#